data_242dd2233ece193be0ae1ccec2d2c536
#
_entry.id   242dd2233ece193be0ae1ccec2d2c536
#
_cell.length_a   1.000
_cell.length_b   1.000
_cell.length_c   1.000
_cell.angle_alpha   90.00
_cell.angle_beta   90.00
_cell.angle_gamma   90.00
#
_symmetry.space_group_name_H-M   'P 1'
#
loop_
_entity.id
_entity.type
_entity.pdbx_description
1 polymer ?
#
loop_
_entity_poly.entity_id
_entity_poly.type
_entity_poly.pdbx_seq_one_letter_code
_entity_poly.pdbx_strand_id
1 'polypeptide(L)'
;MDNLTIEGSAKTPTVEFEGVGKLLIKGRSIPENSIEFYKPVIDWIGAYGGAPKDITEVNVQLEYFNTSSSKCILDVFKKLETLSGTEVKVNWYYEEDDEDMLEARY
;
A
#
# COMPACT_ATOMS: atom_id res chain seq x y z
N MET A 1 10.48 12.96 7.76
CA MET A 1 9.16 12.98 7.13
C MET A 1 8.12 12.44 8.09
N ASP A 2 6.96 13.08 8.15
CA ASP A 2 5.89 12.67 9.04
C ASP A 2 5.30 11.33 8.63
N ASN A 3 4.89 10.54 9.62
CA ASN A 3 4.24 9.27 9.35
C ASN A 3 2.79 9.48 8.90
N LEU A 4 2.31 8.59 8.04
CA LEU A 4 0.90 8.52 7.67
C LEU A 4 0.28 7.32 8.37
N THR A 5 -0.72 7.56 9.19
CA THR A 5 -1.44 6.50 9.88
C THR A 5 -2.93 6.63 9.62
N ILE A 6 -3.52 5.56 9.08
CA ILE A 6 -4.96 5.48 8.86
C ILE A 6 -5.44 4.24 9.60
N GLU A 7 -6.34 4.43 10.56
CA GLU A 7 -6.90 3.32 11.32
C GLU A 7 -7.87 2.53 10.44
N GLY A 8 -7.69 1.21 10.40
CA GLY A 8 -8.55 0.34 9.62
C GLY A 8 -9.95 0.18 10.19
N SER A 9 -10.85 -0.28 9.34
CA SER A 9 -12.24 -0.55 9.70
C SER A 9 -12.69 -1.85 9.03
N ALA A 10 -13.97 -2.19 9.14
CA ALA A 10 -14.52 -3.36 8.46
C ALA A 10 -14.42 -3.26 6.93
N LYS A 11 -14.32 -2.05 6.39
CA LYS A 11 -14.29 -1.80 4.94
C LYS A 11 -13.00 -1.18 4.43
N THR A 12 -12.14 -0.68 5.31
CA THR A 12 -10.91 -0.01 4.90
C THR A 12 -9.71 -0.59 5.62
N PRO A 13 -8.55 -0.67 4.94
CA PRO A 13 -7.36 -1.23 5.57
C PRO A 13 -6.71 -0.26 6.55
N THR A 14 -5.91 -0.83 7.45
CA THR A 14 -4.99 -0.04 8.26
C THR A 14 -3.80 0.33 7.38
N VAL A 15 -3.42 1.59 7.41
CA VAL A 15 -2.25 2.10 6.68
C VAL A 15 -1.29 2.70 7.69
N GLU A 16 -0.07 2.19 7.71
CA GLU A 16 0.98 2.71 8.58
C GLU A 16 2.23 2.93 7.74
N PHE A 17 2.44 4.16 7.30
CA PHE A 17 3.59 4.54 6.50
C PHE A 17 4.52 5.38 7.35
N GLU A 18 5.68 4.84 7.63
CA GLU A 18 6.68 5.50 8.48
C GLU A 18 7.78 6.13 7.64
N GLY A 19 8.17 7.33 8.00
CA GLY A 19 9.22 8.06 7.31
C GLY A 19 10.58 7.38 7.31
N VAL A 20 10.76 6.36 8.17
CA VAL A 20 11.98 5.53 8.17
C VAL A 20 12.03 4.52 7.03
N GLY A 21 10.99 4.45 6.20
CA GLY A 21 10.94 3.56 5.04
C GLY A 21 10.18 2.26 5.27
N LYS A 22 9.38 2.18 6.31
CA LYS A 22 8.53 1.01 6.58
C LYS A 22 7.08 1.35 6.27
N LEU A 23 6.51 0.65 5.31
CA LEU A 23 5.16 0.90 4.83
C LEU A 23 4.32 -0.35 5.02
N LEU A 24 3.14 -0.20 5.61
CA LEU A 24 2.22 -1.31 5.86
C LEU A 24 0.82 -0.97 5.41
N ILE A 25 0.20 -1.90 4.68
CA ILE A 25 -1.23 -1.86 4.34
C ILE A 25 -1.79 -3.21 4.77
N LYS A 26 -2.77 -3.20 5.68
CA LYS A 26 -3.25 -4.43 6.32
C LYS A 26 -4.76 -4.40 6.51
N GLY A 27 -5.41 -5.52 6.25
CA GLY A 27 -6.84 -5.71 6.52
C GLY A 27 -7.66 -5.88 5.25
N ARG A 28 -8.83 -5.25 5.21
CA ARG A 28 -9.79 -5.37 4.09
C ARG A 28 -9.88 -4.05 3.36
N SER A 29 -9.89 -4.09 2.04
CA SER A 29 -9.97 -2.90 1.21
C SER A 29 -11.20 -2.96 0.31
N ILE A 30 -12.33 -2.53 0.86
CA ILE A 30 -13.62 -2.42 0.17
C ILE A 30 -14.26 -1.06 0.44
N PRO A 31 -13.51 0.06 0.28
CA PRO A 31 -14.08 1.39 0.54
C PRO A 31 -15.11 1.75 -0.52
N GLU A 32 -16.04 2.64 -0.16
CA GLU A 32 -17.05 3.12 -1.10
C GLU A 32 -16.42 3.93 -2.22
N ASN A 33 -15.36 4.69 -1.92
CA ASN A 33 -14.62 5.46 -2.90
C ASN A 33 -13.12 5.16 -2.75
N SER A 34 -12.65 4.20 -3.53
CA SER A 34 -11.25 3.74 -3.47
C SER A 34 -10.27 4.83 -3.88
N ILE A 35 -10.59 5.63 -4.87
CA ILE A 35 -9.71 6.70 -5.35
C ILE A 35 -9.48 7.71 -4.24
N GLU A 36 -10.54 8.14 -3.58
CA GLU A 36 -10.46 9.10 -2.47
C GLU A 36 -9.69 8.50 -1.28
N PHE A 37 -9.93 7.22 -0.98
CA PHE A 37 -9.25 6.55 0.13
C PHE A 37 -7.75 6.47 -0.09
N TYR A 38 -7.32 6.08 -1.30
CA TYR A 38 -5.91 5.87 -1.59
C TYR A 38 -5.14 7.14 -1.99
N LYS A 39 -5.84 8.25 -2.23
CA LYS A 39 -5.19 9.51 -2.60
C LYS A 39 -4.11 9.93 -1.60
N PRO A 40 -4.38 10.00 -0.28
CA PRO A 40 -3.33 10.38 0.68
C PRO A 40 -2.18 9.38 0.73
N VAL A 41 -2.46 8.10 0.45
CA VAL A 41 -1.43 7.05 0.41
C VAL A 41 -0.46 7.33 -0.72
N ILE A 42 -0.98 7.59 -1.92
CA ILE A 42 -0.17 7.89 -3.11
C ILE A 42 0.56 9.22 -2.94
N ASP A 43 -0.10 10.23 -2.41
CA ASP A 43 0.50 11.54 -2.16
C ASP A 43 1.66 11.44 -1.16
N TRP A 44 1.51 10.61 -0.13
CA TRP A 44 2.58 10.40 0.84
C TRP A 44 3.82 9.79 0.19
N ILE A 45 3.63 8.79 -0.69
CA ILE A 45 4.73 8.15 -1.41
C ILE A 45 5.45 9.17 -2.30
N GLY A 46 4.70 10.04 -2.97
CA GLY A 46 5.28 11.11 -3.78
C GLY A 46 6.14 12.06 -2.96
N ALA A 47 5.66 12.46 -1.80
CA ALA A 47 6.42 13.34 -0.89
C ALA A 47 7.64 12.62 -0.31
N TYR A 48 7.48 11.36 0.06
CA TYR A 48 8.58 10.52 0.56
C TYR A 48 9.71 10.40 -0.47
N GLY A 49 9.36 10.34 -1.74
CA GLY A 49 10.31 10.23 -2.84
C GLY A 49 11.26 11.42 -2.97
N GLY A 50 10.96 12.55 -2.31
CA GLY A 50 11.87 13.70 -2.29
C GLY A 50 13.12 13.46 -1.46
N ALA A 51 13.06 12.59 -0.46
CA ALA A 51 14.20 12.23 0.39
C ALA A 51 13.98 10.83 0.97
N PRO A 52 13.98 9.78 0.12
CA PRO A 52 13.70 8.42 0.60
C PRO A 52 14.90 7.85 1.38
N LYS A 53 14.61 6.86 2.20
CA LYS A 53 15.66 6.10 2.88
C LYS A 53 16.31 5.12 1.91
N ASP A 54 17.45 4.56 2.28
CA ASP A 54 18.18 3.62 1.42
C ASP A 54 17.34 2.40 1.05
N ILE A 55 16.53 1.92 1.99
CA ILE A 55 15.63 0.79 1.78
C ILE A 55 14.21 1.22 2.14
N THR A 56 13.28 0.92 1.24
CA THR A 56 11.85 1.12 1.46
C THR A 56 11.19 -0.25 1.50
N GLU A 57 10.75 -0.67 2.68
CA GLU A 57 10.11 -1.96 2.88
C GLU A 57 8.60 -1.80 2.88
N VAL A 58 7.93 -2.49 1.98
CA VAL A 58 6.47 -2.40 1.83
C VAL A 58 5.86 -3.74 2.18
N ASN A 59 5.00 -3.76 3.18
CA ASN A 59 4.30 -4.96 3.61
C ASN A 59 2.81 -4.81 3.31
N VAL A 60 2.26 -5.72 2.52
CA VAL A 60 0.85 -5.72 2.15
C VAL A 60 0.23 -7.01 2.66
N GLN A 61 -0.71 -6.88 3.60
CA GLN A 61 -1.38 -8.00 4.25
C GLN A 61 -2.90 -7.85 4.11
N LEU A 62 -3.38 -7.86 2.88
CA LEU A 62 -4.80 -7.67 2.60
C LEU A 62 -5.54 -9.00 2.67
N GLU A 63 -6.57 -9.06 3.51
CA GLU A 63 -7.46 -10.22 3.60
C GLU A 63 -8.39 -10.28 2.40
N TYR A 64 -8.80 -9.10 1.90
CA TYR A 64 -9.69 -8.97 0.77
C TYR A 64 -9.62 -7.56 0.19
N PHE A 65 -9.86 -7.45 -1.12
CA PHE A 65 -10.01 -6.14 -1.77
C PHE A 65 -10.97 -6.28 -2.96
N ASN A 66 -11.72 -5.20 -3.24
CA ASN A 66 -12.63 -5.17 -4.38
C ASN A 66 -11.91 -4.74 -5.66
N THR A 67 -12.63 -4.78 -6.80
CA THR A 67 -12.04 -4.46 -8.10
C THR A 67 -11.47 -3.04 -8.16
N SER A 68 -12.19 -2.06 -7.62
CA SER A 68 -11.71 -0.68 -7.64
C SER A 68 -10.47 -0.50 -6.75
N SER A 69 -10.41 -1.22 -5.62
CA SER A 69 -9.22 -1.21 -4.78
C SER A 69 -8.02 -1.83 -5.48
N SER A 70 -8.22 -2.87 -6.28
CA SER A 70 -7.10 -3.49 -6.99
C SER A 70 -6.42 -2.52 -7.95
N LYS A 71 -7.18 -1.66 -8.60
CA LYS A 71 -6.62 -0.60 -9.45
C LYS A 71 -5.82 0.41 -8.64
N CYS A 72 -6.36 0.83 -7.50
CA CYS A 72 -5.68 1.79 -6.64
C CYS A 72 -4.41 1.21 -6.02
N ILE A 73 -4.44 -0.07 -5.65
CA ILE A 73 -3.27 -0.78 -5.13
C ILE A 73 -2.19 -0.86 -6.20
N LEU A 74 -2.58 -1.12 -7.45
CA LEU A 74 -1.66 -1.11 -8.57
C LEU A 74 -1.03 0.28 -8.76
N ASP A 75 -1.82 1.34 -8.61
CA ASP A 75 -1.32 2.70 -8.69
C ASP A 75 -0.32 3.00 -7.56
N VAL A 76 -0.56 2.47 -6.37
CA VAL A 76 0.40 2.57 -5.25
C VAL A 76 1.73 1.92 -5.64
N PHE A 77 1.71 0.73 -6.21
CA PHE A 77 2.93 0.06 -6.65
C PHE A 77 3.62 0.79 -7.80
N LYS A 78 2.86 1.32 -8.75
CA LYS A 78 3.43 2.14 -9.83
C LYS A 78 4.11 3.38 -9.28
N LYS A 79 3.52 4.01 -8.26
CA LYS A 79 4.12 5.18 -7.62
C LYS A 79 5.41 4.79 -6.91
N LEU A 80 5.44 3.64 -6.25
CA LEU A 80 6.67 3.12 -5.61
C LEU A 80 7.76 2.87 -6.64
N GLU A 81 7.42 2.38 -7.83
CA GLU A 81 8.38 2.16 -8.91
C GLU A 81 9.02 3.46 -9.41
N THR A 82 8.38 4.60 -9.20
CA THR A 82 8.95 5.90 -9.59
C THR A 82 10.02 6.41 -8.63
N LEU A 83 10.16 5.79 -7.47
CA LEU A 83 11.14 6.22 -6.47
C LEU A 83 12.56 5.93 -6.97
N SER A 84 13.46 6.88 -6.76
CA SER A 84 14.88 6.72 -7.05
C SER A 84 15.68 6.96 -5.78
N GLY A 85 16.88 6.37 -5.70
CA GLY A 85 17.72 6.51 -4.52
C GLY A 85 17.31 5.61 -3.35
N THR A 86 16.42 4.66 -3.58
CA THR A 86 15.98 3.69 -2.57
C THR A 86 15.77 2.33 -3.21
N GLU A 87 16.03 1.28 -2.43
CA GLU A 87 15.71 -0.08 -2.84
C GLU A 87 14.31 -0.41 -2.29
N VAL A 88 13.35 -0.65 -3.17
CA VAL A 88 11.97 -0.97 -2.78
C VAL A 88 11.82 -2.48 -2.65
N LYS A 89 11.46 -2.94 -1.46
CA LYS A 89 11.21 -4.35 -1.18
C LYS A 89 9.74 -4.53 -0.86
N VAL A 90 9.01 -5.27 -1.67
CA VAL A 90 7.58 -5.51 -1.48
C VAL A 90 7.36 -6.92 -0.97
N ASN A 91 6.73 -7.04 0.20
CA ASN A 91 6.33 -8.29 0.80
C ASN A 91 4.81 -8.38 0.75
N TRP A 92 4.30 -9.32 -0.03
CA TRP A 92 2.85 -9.54 -0.15
C TRP A 92 2.49 -10.80 0.62
N TYR A 93 1.62 -10.64 1.60
CA TYR A 93 1.14 -11.75 2.43
C TYR A 93 -0.29 -12.09 2.03
N TYR A 94 -0.60 -13.37 1.89
CA TYR A 94 -1.93 -13.84 1.49
C TYR A 94 -2.23 -15.19 2.15
N GLU A 95 -3.51 -15.53 2.19
CA GLU A 95 -3.94 -16.87 2.64
C GLU A 95 -3.59 -17.88 1.53
N GLU A 96 -3.03 -19.04 1.90
CA GLU A 96 -2.60 -20.04 0.93
C GLU A 96 -3.72 -20.53 0.03
N ASP A 97 -4.93 -20.65 0.57
CA ASP A 97 -6.09 -21.13 -0.14
C ASP A 97 -6.92 -20.00 -0.80
N ASP A 98 -6.43 -18.78 -0.82
CA ASP A 98 -7.11 -17.63 -1.44
C ASP A 98 -6.56 -17.42 -2.86
N GLU A 99 -7.14 -18.14 -3.81
CA GLU A 99 -6.73 -18.06 -5.22
C GLU A 99 -6.94 -16.67 -5.81
N ASP A 100 -7.99 -15.97 -5.41
CA ASP A 100 -8.26 -14.62 -5.90
C ASP A 100 -7.14 -13.65 -5.51
N MET A 101 -6.64 -13.78 -4.30
CA MET A 101 -5.52 -12.96 -3.84
C MET A 101 -4.24 -13.31 -4.59
N LEU A 102 -4.02 -14.60 -4.87
CA LEU A 102 -2.87 -15.05 -5.65
C LEU A 102 -2.90 -14.50 -7.07
N GLU A 103 -4.06 -14.53 -7.72
CA GLU A 103 -4.22 -14.04 -9.09
C GLU A 103 -4.05 -12.53 -9.20
N ALA A 104 -4.40 -11.78 -8.17
CA ALA A 104 -4.25 -10.34 -8.14
C ALA A 104 -2.79 -9.91 -7.93
N ARG A 105 -1.96 -10.80 -7.49
CA ARG A 105 -0.56 -10.57 -7.24
C ARG A 105 0.24 -10.53 -8.54
N TYR A 106 1.18 -9.62 -8.63
CA TYR A 106 2.08 -9.59 -9.79
C TYR A 106 3.54 -9.50 -9.42
#